data_35cbc0524d237bd01016d72b8bd5de1f
#
_entry.id   35cbc0524d237bd01016d72b8bd5de1f
#
_cell.length_a   1.000
_cell.length_b   1.000
_cell.length_c   1.000
_cell.angle_alpha   90.00
_cell.angle_beta   90.00
_cell.angle_gamma   90.00
#
_symmetry.space_group_name_H-M   'P 1'
#
loop_
_entity.id
_entity.type
_entity.pdbx_description
1 polymer ?
#
loop_
_entity_poly.entity_id
_entity_poly.type
_entity_poly.pdbx_seq_one_letter_code
_entity_poly.pdbx_strand_id
1 'polypeptide(L)'
;MSETIVVPWYATGFRADGFEAALNEIAQVAMHYGASSFQVYRSEDDRYRFQQFVTFEDHLDWERYWEGPEMCAFRARHSGWYQIPVLYAAWRCTAAGSIEPGSAPHRAASASNSAHSPRFEAAEVEAV
;
A
#
# COMPACT_ATOMS: atom_id res chain seq x y z
N MET A 1 -14.36 10.68 9.04
CA MET A 1 -14.44 9.98 7.77
C MET A 1 -13.05 9.58 7.35
N SER A 2 -12.83 8.31 7.05
CA SER A 2 -11.48 7.85 6.77
C SER A 2 -11.07 8.16 5.34
N GLU A 3 -9.79 8.33 5.14
CA GLU A 3 -9.24 8.46 3.81
C GLU A 3 -7.97 7.61 3.72
N THR A 4 -7.70 7.14 2.53
CA THR A 4 -6.51 6.35 2.27
C THR A 4 -5.54 7.17 1.44
N ILE A 5 -4.34 7.32 1.96
CA ILE A 5 -3.28 8.01 1.24
C ILE A 5 -2.51 6.96 0.46
N VAL A 6 -2.30 7.23 -0.83
CA VAL A 6 -1.51 6.35 -1.69
C VAL A 6 -0.21 7.07 -2.01
N VAL A 7 0.90 6.46 -1.61
CA VAL A 7 2.21 7.04 -1.85
C VAL A 7 2.94 6.17 -2.86
N PRO A 8 3.17 6.68 -4.07
CA PRO A 8 3.92 5.92 -5.06
C PRO A 8 5.41 6.14 -4.86
N TRP A 9 6.15 5.05 -4.76
CA TRP A 9 7.59 5.09 -4.63
C TRP A 9 8.21 4.39 -5.82
N TYR A 10 9.31 4.91 -6.32
CA TYR A 10 10.03 4.26 -7.41
C TYR A 10 11.50 4.19 -7.03
N ALA A 11 11.99 2.98 -6.77
CA ALA A 11 13.35 2.79 -6.32
C ALA A 11 14.33 3.03 -7.44
N THR A 12 15.53 3.46 -7.09
CA THR A 12 16.59 3.66 -8.07
C THR A 12 17.39 2.37 -8.25
N GLY A 13 18.27 2.37 -9.25
CA GLY A 13 18.93 1.15 -9.68
C GLY A 13 19.66 0.41 -8.57
N PHE A 14 19.48 -0.90 -8.53
CA PHE A 14 20.09 -1.83 -7.59
C PHE A 14 19.66 -1.60 -6.14
N ARG A 15 18.67 -0.75 -5.89
CA ARG A 15 18.26 -0.44 -4.53
C ARG A 15 16.90 -0.97 -4.17
N ALA A 16 16.22 -1.64 -5.11
CA ALA A 16 14.82 -2.01 -4.89
C ALA A 16 14.61 -2.93 -3.71
N ASP A 17 15.47 -3.94 -3.55
CA ASP A 17 15.29 -4.87 -2.43
C ASP A 17 15.58 -4.20 -1.09
N GLY A 18 16.64 -3.41 -1.02
CA GLY A 18 16.92 -2.66 0.20
C GLY A 18 15.85 -1.65 0.51
N PHE A 19 15.32 -1.02 -0.52
CA PHE A 19 14.26 -0.04 -0.33
C PHE A 19 12.99 -0.72 0.17
N GLU A 20 12.69 -1.91 -0.33
CA GLU A 20 11.51 -2.65 0.15
C GLU A 20 11.59 -2.86 1.66
N ALA A 21 12.74 -3.32 2.15
CA ALA A 21 12.90 -3.56 3.57
C ALA A 21 12.72 -2.28 4.38
N ALA A 22 13.33 -1.19 3.91
CA ALA A 22 13.23 0.08 4.60
C ALA A 22 11.80 0.64 4.57
N LEU A 23 11.13 0.50 3.42
CA LEU A 23 9.77 0.99 3.27
C LEU A 23 8.81 0.21 4.16
N ASN A 24 9.00 -1.09 4.25
CA ASN A 24 8.14 -1.91 5.11
C ASN A 24 8.24 -1.47 6.57
N GLU A 25 9.44 -1.08 7.01
CA GLU A 25 9.61 -0.61 8.38
C GLU A 25 8.93 0.74 8.61
N ILE A 26 9.15 1.69 7.71
CA ILE A 26 8.57 3.02 7.94
C ILE A 26 7.05 2.99 7.76
N ALA A 27 6.53 2.07 6.94
CA ALA A 27 5.09 1.96 6.76
C ALA A 27 4.40 1.57 8.07
N GLN A 28 5.03 0.69 8.85
CA GLN A 28 4.43 0.26 10.11
C GLN A 28 4.35 1.38 11.12
N VAL A 29 5.24 2.35 11.04
CA VAL A 29 5.27 3.48 11.98
C VAL A 29 3.96 4.27 11.90
N ALA A 30 3.28 4.23 10.76
CA ALA A 30 2.01 4.93 10.62
C ALA A 30 1.00 4.52 11.68
N MET A 31 1.08 3.26 12.14
CA MET A 31 0.14 2.78 13.17
C MET A 31 0.32 3.53 14.49
N HIS A 32 1.51 4.04 14.76
CA HIS A 32 1.74 4.84 15.96
C HIS A 32 1.20 6.26 15.82
N TYR A 33 0.82 6.64 14.62
CA TYR A 33 0.27 7.98 14.36
C TYR A 33 -1.23 7.94 14.14
N GLY A 34 -1.86 6.79 14.40
CA GLY A 34 -3.31 6.72 14.33
C GLY A 34 -3.85 6.09 13.06
N ALA A 35 -3.00 5.53 12.22
CA ALA A 35 -3.49 4.83 11.04
C ALA A 35 -4.30 3.61 11.46
N SER A 36 -5.39 3.35 10.77
CA SER A 36 -6.18 2.16 11.03
C SER A 36 -5.66 0.96 10.25
N SER A 37 -4.95 1.20 9.16
CA SER A 37 -4.36 0.10 8.38
C SER A 37 -3.30 0.65 7.45
N PHE A 38 -2.44 -0.24 6.99
CA PHE A 38 -1.48 0.09 5.95
C PHE A 38 -1.22 -1.15 5.10
N GLN A 39 -0.81 -0.94 3.87
CA GLN A 39 -0.34 -1.99 2.99
C GLN A 39 0.79 -1.43 2.14
N VAL A 40 1.74 -2.29 1.82
CA VAL A 40 2.80 -1.95 0.88
C VAL A 40 2.77 -2.99 -0.22
N TYR A 41 2.67 -2.53 -1.45
CA TYR A 41 2.67 -3.43 -2.60
C TYR A 41 3.87 -3.12 -3.47
N ARG A 42 4.49 -4.16 -3.96
CA ARG A 42 5.55 -4.06 -4.95
C ARG A 42 5.01 -4.60 -6.27
N SER A 43 5.26 -3.89 -7.36
CA SER A 43 4.73 -4.30 -8.65
C SER A 43 5.34 -5.63 -9.10
N GLU A 44 4.49 -6.50 -9.64
CA GLU A 44 4.97 -7.74 -10.24
C GLU A 44 5.58 -7.48 -11.62
N ASP A 45 5.15 -6.40 -12.27
CA ASP A 45 5.63 -6.09 -13.61
C ASP A 45 6.85 -5.20 -13.62
N ASP A 46 7.01 -4.37 -12.59
CA ASP A 46 8.13 -3.45 -12.50
C ASP A 46 8.67 -3.51 -11.08
N ARG A 47 9.76 -4.24 -10.89
CA ARG A 47 10.28 -4.54 -9.56
C ARG A 47 10.79 -3.32 -8.80
N TYR A 48 10.86 -2.17 -9.45
CA TYR A 48 11.29 -0.93 -8.79
C TYR A 48 10.12 -0.07 -8.32
N ARG A 49 8.90 -0.46 -8.64
CA ARG A 49 7.71 0.33 -8.33
C ARG A 49 7.01 -0.22 -7.09
N PHE A 50 6.73 0.68 -6.15
CA PHE A 50 6.03 0.34 -4.92
C PHE A 50 4.86 1.28 -4.72
N GLN A 51 3.82 0.80 -4.05
CA GLN A 51 2.69 1.61 -3.64
C GLN A 51 2.50 1.40 -2.14
N GLN A 52 2.50 2.48 -1.40
CA GLN A 52 2.22 2.46 0.02
C GLN A 52 0.83 3.01 0.25
N PHE A 53 -0.02 2.22 0.89
CA PHE A 53 -1.38 2.64 1.24
C PHE A 53 -1.43 2.78 2.75
N VAL A 54 -1.99 3.90 3.22
CA VAL A 54 -2.17 4.09 4.64
C VAL A 54 -3.50 4.80 4.86
N THR A 55 -4.29 4.27 5.79
CA THR A 55 -5.64 4.77 6.03
C THR A 55 -5.71 5.44 7.39
N PHE A 56 -6.21 6.67 7.40
CA PHE A 56 -6.38 7.45 8.62
C PHE A 56 -7.81 7.93 8.71
N GLU A 57 -8.32 8.05 9.95
CA GLU A 57 -9.60 8.68 10.16
C GLU A 57 -9.49 10.19 10.12
N ASP A 58 -8.34 10.73 10.50
CA ASP A 58 -8.12 12.16 10.60
C ASP A 58 -6.96 12.54 9.70
N HIS A 59 -7.20 13.44 8.77
CA HIS A 59 -6.16 13.88 7.84
C HIS A 59 -4.96 14.47 8.56
N LEU A 60 -5.16 15.09 9.71
CA LEU A 60 -4.03 15.62 10.47
C LEU A 60 -3.08 14.52 10.90
N ASP A 61 -3.58 13.34 11.17
CA ASP A 61 -2.70 12.24 11.58
C ASP A 61 -1.80 11.82 10.43
N TRP A 62 -2.30 11.89 9.20
CA TRP A 62 -1.46 11.65 8.03
C TRP A 62 -0.33 12.69 7.97
N GLU A 63 -0.66 13.97 8.18
CA GLU A 63 0.35 15.01 8.13
C GLU A 63 1.39 14.82 9.23
N ARG A 64 0.94 14.43 10.42
CA ARG A 64 1.87 14.17 11.51
C ARG A 64 2.82 13.02 11.19
N TYR A 65 2.30 11.98 10.55
CA TYR A 65 3.13 10.87 10.13
C TYR A 65 4.13 11.30 9.06
N TRP A 66 3.65 11.97 8.02
CA TRP A 66 4.49 12.34 6.89
C TRP A 66 5.56 13.35 7.27
N GLU A 67 5.20 14.30 8.14
CA GLU A 67 6.12 15.32 8.59
C GLU A 67 6.83 14.95 9.88
N GLY A 68 6.54 13.78 10.44
CA GLY A 68 7.11 13.36 11.71
C GLY A 68 8.58 12.99 11.61
N PRO A 69 9.21 12.84 12.76
CA PRO A 69 10.67 12.62 12.77
C PRO A 69 11.07 11.31 12.11
N GLU A 70 10.28 10.27 12.26
CA GLU A 70 10.64 8.98 11.68
C GLU A 70 10.63 9.02 10.15
N MET A 71 9.57 9.60 9.56
CA MET A 71 9.48 9.68 8.11
C MET A 71 10.52 10.66 7.57
N CYS A 72 10.76 11.76 8.26
CA CYS A 72 11.80 12.70 7.84
C CYS A 72 13.18 12.03 7.86
N ALA A 73 13.47 11.25 8.91
CA ALA A 73 14.73 10.51 8.99
C ALA A 73 14.82 9.45 7.90
N PHE A 74 13.70 8.79 7.60
CA PHE A 74 13.65 7.80 6.55
C PHE A 74 14.02 8.44 5.20
N ARG A 75 13.39 9.55 4.88
CA ARG A 75 13.65 10.21 3.60
C ARG A 75 15.09 10.71 3.51
N ALA A 76 15.62 11.23 4.61
CA ALA A 76 17.00 11.72 4.62
C ALA A 76 17.99 10.58 4.48
N ARG A 77 17.77 9.48 5.22
CA ARG A 77 18.69 8.36 5.20
C ARG A 77 18.71 7.66 3.86
N HIS A 78 17.58 7.66 3.16
CA HIS A 78 17.45 6.96 1.89
C HIS A 78 17.40 7.91 0.70
N SER A 79 17.94 9.11 0.87
CA SER A 79 18.04 10.08 -0.22
C SER A 79 18.81 9.43 -1.38
N GLY A 80 18.23 9.51 -2.58
CA GLY A 80 18.85 8.89 -3.74
C GLY A 80 18.45 7.43 -3.96
N TRP A 81 17.75 6.82 -3.01
CA TRP A 81 17.27 5.46 -3.17
C TRP A 81 15.94 5.40 -3.92
N TYR A 82 15.26 6.53 -4.04
CA TYR A 82 13.96 6.59 -4.70
C TYR A 82 13.90 7.88 -5.52
N GLN A 83 13.03 7.87 -6.51
CA GLN A 83 12.88 9.02 -7.39
C GLN A 83 12.00 10.08 -6.75
N ILE A 84 12.30 11.33 -7.03
CA ILE A 84 11.51 12.46 -6.57
C ILE A 84 11.00 13.21 -7.80
N PRO A 85 9.87 13.90 -7.65
CA PRO A 85 9.10 14.10 -6.44
C PRO A 85 8.22 12.89 -6.11
N VAL A 86 7.91 12.73 -4.82
CA VAL A 86 6.98 11.69 -4.37
C VAL A 86 5.61 12.34 -4.30
N LEU A 87 4.71 11.91 -5.19
CA LEU A 87 3.42 12.59 -5.35
C LEU A 87 2.32 11.72 -4.76
N TYR A 88 2.13 11.83 -3.46
CA TYR A 88 1.05 11.10 -2.80
C TYR A 88 -0.29 11.76 -3.04
N ALA A 89 -1.36 11.00 -2.86
CA ALA A 89 -2.70 11.51 -3.06
C ALA A 89 -3.65 10.86 -2.06
N ALA A 90 -4.68 11.58 -1.69
CA ALA A 90 -5.69 11.09 -0.78
C ALA A 90 -6.89 10.55 -1.57
N TRP A 91 -7.37 9.39 -1.14
CA TRP A 91 -8.47 8.70 -1.80
C TRP A 91 -9.52 8.33 -0.76
N ARG A 92 -10.77 8.37 -1.16
CA ARG A 92 -11.86 7.92 -0.31
C ARG A 92 -12.38 6.61 -0.86
N CYS A 93 -12.46 5.59 0.00
CA CYS A 93 -12.98 4.31 -0.42
C CYS A 93 -14.48 4.43 -0.66
N THR A 94 -14.94 4.08 -1.85
CA THR A 94 -16.36 4.15 -2.17
C THR A 94 -17.00 2.78 -2.22
N ALA A 95 -16.21 1.71 -2.22
CA ALA A 95 -16.74 0.34 -2.18
C ALA A 95 -15.63 -0.60 -1.78
N ALA A 96 -15.99 -1.61 -1.03
CA ALA A 96 -15.04 -2.62 -0.60
C ALA A 96 -15.79 -3.90 -0.30
N GLY A 97 -15.07 -5.01 -0.34
CA GLY A 97 -15.64 -6.29 0.01
C GLY A 97 -14.53 -7.29 0.22
N SER A 98 -14.83 -8.35 0.95
CA SER A 98 -13.86 -9.40 1.20
C SER A 98 -14.60 -10.66 1.58
N ILE A 99 -13.93 -11.79 1.41
CA ILE A 99 -14.42 -13.08 1.85
C ILE A 99 -13.31 -13.73 2.63
N GLU A 100 -13.65 -14.20 3.83
CA GLU A 100 -12.66 -14.88 4.63
C GLU A 100 -12.39 -16.27 4.07
N PRO A 101 -11.13 -16.71 4.06
CA PRO A 101 -10.82 -18.06 3.62
C PRO A 101 -11.59 -19.06 4.45
N GLY A 102 -12.19 -20.03 3.80
CA GLY A 102 -12.94 -21.05 4.48
C GLY A 102 -14.37 -20.68 4.80
N SER A 103 -14.75 -19.41 4.67
CA SER A 103 -16.12 -19.01 4.90
C SER A 103 -16.82 -18.65 3.59
N ALA A 104 -16.20 -18.95 2.47
CA ALA A 104 -16.79 -18.66 1.19
C ALA A 104 -18.13 -19.37 1.07
N PRO A 105 -19.09 -18.73 0.46
CA PRO A 105 -20.38 -19.36 0.31
C PRO A 105 -20.26 -20.65 -0.46
N HIS A 106 -21.21 -21.50 -0.22
CA HIS A 106 -21.22 -22.76 -0.91
C HIS A 106 -21.25 -22.61 -2.39
N ARG A 107 -21.62 -21.50 -2.90
CA ARG A 107 -21.58 -21.34 -4.34
C ARG A 107 -20.16 -21.32 -4.84
N ALA A 108 -19.23 -20.98 -3.99
CA ALA A 108 -17.84 -21.06 -4.39
C ALA A 108 -17.51 -22.49 -4.69
N ALA A 109 -18.05 -23.39 -3.96
CA ALA A 109 -17.82 -24.78 -4.26
C ALA A 109 -18.43 -25.14 -5.58
N SER A 110 -19.56 -24.60 -5.86
CA SER A 110 -20.16 -24.97 -7.11
C SER A 110 -19.38 -24.38 -8.26
N ALA A 111 -18.83 -23.27 -8.00
CA ALA A 111 -18.13 -22.67 -9.08
C ALA A 111 -16.81 -23.27 -9.27
N SER A 112 -16.54 -24.07 -8.45
CA SER A 112 -15.29 -24.52 -8.46
C SER A 112 -14.78 -24.52 -9.73
N ASN A 113 -15.12 -24.31 -10.23
CA ASN A 113 -14.58 -24.13 -11.22
C ASN A 113 -14.06 -22.94 -11.42
N SER A 114 -14.23 -22.37 -11.14
CA SER A 114 -13.80 -21.25 -11.53
C SER A 114 -12.64 -20.84 -11.10
N ALA A 115 -12.36 -21.12 -11.05
CA ALA A 115 -11.38 -20.63 -10.66
C ALA A 115 -10.65 -19.78 -11.13
N HIS A 116 -10.96 -19.69 -11.41
CA HIS A 116 -10.35 -19.01 -11.50
C HIS A 116 -10.03 -18.03 -11.54
N SER A 117 -10.13 -17.66 -11.83
CA SER A 117 -9.82 -16.77 -11.68
C SER A 117 -9.53 -15.98 -11.40
N PRO A 118 -9.42 -15.73 -11.42
CA PRO A 118 -8.97 -14.88 -10.96
C PRO A 118 -8.52 -13.96 -10.95
N ARG A 119 -8.38 -13.82 -11.57
CA ARG A 119 -7.92 -13.03 -11.38
C ARG A 119 -8.29 -12.06 -11.90
N PHE A 120 -8.80 -11.97 -12.32
CA PHE A 120 -8.93 -11.26 -12.47
C PHE A 120 -9.08 -10.52 -12.15
N GLU A 121 -9.07 -10.49 -12.09
CA GLU A 121 -8.94 -10.04 -11.51
C GLU A 121 -8.67 -9.37 -11.09
N ALA A 122 -8.68 -9.42 -11.38
CA ALA A 122 -8.10 -8.94 -10.83
C ALA A 122 -7.83 -8.24 -10.72
N ALA A 123 -7.85 -8.07 -11.11
CA ALA A 123 -7.44 -7.57 -10.91
C ALA A 123 -7.53 -6.84 -10.93
N GLU A 124 -7.59 -6.76 -11.28
CA GLU A 124 -7.55 -6.30 -11.10
C GLU A 124 -7.65 -5.60 -10.79
N VAL A 125 -7.80 -5.62 -11.08
CA VAL A 125 -7.65 -5.12 -10.57
C VAL A 125 -7.39 -4.47 -10.37
N GLU A 126 -7.21 -4.19 -10.74
CA GLU A 126 -6.81 -3.69 -10.33
C GLU A 126 -6.61 -2.96 -9.96
N ALA A 127 -6.67 -2.78 -10.20
CA ALA A 127 -6.39 -2.26 -9.65
C ALA A 127 -6.35 -1.77 -9.37
N VAL A 128 -6.25 -1.54 -9.68
CA VAL A 128 -6.12 -1.24 -9.08
C VAL A 128 -5.99 -1.18 -8.99
#